data_ffd67ba097ebdc526fcc21dc46a7f243
#
_entry.id   ffd67ba097ebdc526fcc21dc46a7f243
#
_cell.length_a   1.000
_cell.length_b   1.000
_cell.length_c   1.000
_cell.angle_alpha   90.00
_cell.angle_beta   90.00
_cell.angle_gamma   90.00
#
_symmetry.space_group_name_H-M   'P 1'
#
loop_
_entity.id
_entity.type
_entity.pdbx_description
1 polymer ?
#
loop_
_entity_poly.entity_id
_entity_poly.type
_entity_poly.pdbx_seq_one_letter_code
_entity_poly.pdbx_strand_id
1 'polypeptide(L)'
;MSATTMSTGVSTGEITPKLGYAATLLIAALWMVPFLWMLVAAFNPESIGAGMASLVPSYVPTLANFREAWASADFPRYGLNTLIITLGILAVQIVTITLAGYAFARLEFPGRTLCFYLFLLQLMLAPVVLIVPNLTTIAQLGLYDSLVGVMAPYFASAFGTFLMRQAFRAIPRELEDAALIDGASVFQRIGFIYLPLAKPSLVAFSIVSVTAHWNEFLWPLMVINSPDLRPLTVGLASFTRGAEGAQAWGVIAAGTLLVSAPLLIAFALLQRAFVNSFVSSGIK
;
A
#
# COMPACT_ATOMS: atom_id res chain seq x y z
N MET A 1 -55.75 14.70 -34.05
CA MET A 1 -54.45 15.33 -33.89
C MET A 1 -53.51 14.26 -33.31
N SER A 2 -52.70 13.70 -34.20
CA SER A 2 -51.79 12.57 -33.90
C SER A 2 -50.41 13.15 -33.55
N ALA A 3 -49.90 12.87 -32.34
CA ALA A 3 -48.58 13.28 -31.90
C ALA A 3 -47.58 12.15 -32.23
N THR A 4 -46.75 12.42 -33.23
CA THR A 4 -45.64 11.54 -33.63
C THR A 4 -44.46 11.74 -32.67
N THR A 5 -44.20 10.78 -31.81
CA THR A 5 -43.01 10.76 -30.99
C THR A 5 -41.82 10.30 -31.83
N MET A 6 -40.91 11.22 -32.15
CA MET A 6 -39.57 10.90 -32.69
C MET A 6 -38.73 10.29 -31.62
N SER A 7 -38.46 8.99 -31.67
CA SER A 7 -37.46 8.31 -30.92
C SER A 7 -36.09 8.53 -31.59
N THR A 8 -35.27 9.39 -31.04
CA THR A 8 -33.84 9.49 -31.42
C THR A 8 -33.10 8.29 -30.83
N GLY A 9 -32.99 7.24 -31.63
CA GLY A 9 -32.11 6.10 -31.31
C GLY A 9 -30.65 6.54 -31.39
N VAL A 10 -30.05 6.88 -30.29
CA VAL A 10 -28.60 6.92 -30.16
C VAL A 10 -28.11 5.46 -30.17
N SER A 11 -27.63 5.00 -31.34
CA SER A 11 -26.95 3.72 -31.45
C SER A 11 -25.65 3.81 -30.67
N THR A 12 -25.66 3.39 -29.41
CA THR A 12 -24.43 3.00 -28.71
C THR A 12 -23.89 1.79 -29.47
N GLY A 13 -22.83 2.03 -30.27
CA GLY A 13 -22.14 0.96 -30.99
C GLY A 13 -21.72 -0.10 -29.98
N GLU A 14 -22.41 -1.24 -30.01
CA GLU A 14 -22.01 -2.42 -29.24
C GLU A 14 -20.62 -2.83 -29.71
N ILE A 15 -19.60 -2.43 -28.94
CA ILE A 15 -18.25 -2.96 -29.10
C ILE A 15 -18.39 -4.46 -28.91
N THR A 16 -18.22 -5.23 -29.99
CA THR A 16 -18.34 -6.68 -29.89
C THR A 16 -17.42 -7.16 -28.76
N PRO A 17 -17.85 -8.06 -27.87
CA PRO A 17 -17.05 -8.49 -26.70
C PRO A 17 -15.65 -8.93 -27.09
N LYS A 18 -15.45 -9.51 -28.28
CA LYS A 18 -14.15 -9.90 -28.83
C LYS A 18 -13.21 -8.70 -29.07
N LEU A 19 -13.72 -7.57 -29.54
CA LEU A 19 -12.92 -6.36 -29.76
C LEU A 19 -12.53 -5.73 -28.43
N GLY A 20 -13.43 -5.73 -27.44
CA GLY A 20 -13.14 -5.29 -26.08
C GLY A 20 -12.03 -6.14 -25.43
N TYR A 21 -12.11 -7.47 -25.54
CA TYR A 21 -11.05 -8.37 -25.03
C TYR A 21 -9.72 -8.14 -25.74
N ALA A 22 -9.71 -7.99 -27.08
CA ALA A 22 -8.48 -7.74 -27.82
C ALA A 22 -7.82 -6.41 -27.41
N ALA A 23 -8.60 -5.35 -27.25
CA ALA A 23 -8.11 -4.06 -26.77
C ALA A 23 -7.53 -4.16 -25.35
N THR A 24 -8.21 -4.85 -24.43
CA THR A 24 -7.75 -5.07 -23.06
C THR A 24 -6.44 -5.85 -23.02
N LEU A 25 -6.32 -6.92 -23.83
CA LEU A 25 -5.07 -7.71 -23.93
C LEU A 25 -3.92 -6.89 -24.51
N LEU A 26 -4.19 -6.06 -25.53
CA LEU A 26 -3.17 -5.20 -26.13
C LEU A 26 -2.67 -4.15 -25.13
N ILE A 27 -3.57 -3.51 -24.40
CA ILE A 27 -3.22 -2.56 -23.34
C ILE A 27 -2.40 -3.27 -22.24
N ALA A 28 -2.84 -4.44 -21.79
CA ALA A 28 -2.12 -5.23 -20.78
C ALA A 28 -0.71 -5.61 -21.27
N ALA A 29 -0.57 -6.06 -22.53
CA ALA A 29 0.71 -6.36 -23.13
C ALA A 29 1.64 -5.14 -23.19
N LEU A 30 1.10 -3.97 -23.58
CA LEU A 30 1.86 -2.71 -23.60
C LEU A 30 2.36 -2.32 -22.21
N TRP A 31 1.51 -2.48 -21.18
CA TRP A 31 1.87 -2.20 -19.79
C TRP A 31 2.93 -3.17 -19.23
N MET A 32 3.02 -4.38 -19.79
CA MET A 32 4.03 -5.36 -19.37
C MET A 32 5.42 -5.09 -19.98
N VAL A 33 5.52 -4.31 -21.06
CA VAL A 33 6.81 -4.04 -21.75
C VAL A 33 7.91 -3.54 -20.81
N PRO A 34 7.71 -2.49 -19.96
CA PRO A 34 8.77 -2.00 -19.08
C PRO A 34 9.20 -3.05 -18.03
N PHE A 35 8.27 -3.88 -17.54
CA PHE A 35 8.60 -4.95 -16.60
C PHE A 35 9.39 -6.07 -17.25
N LEU A 36 9.02 -6.47 -18.47
CA LEU A 36 9.77 -7.44 -19.25
C LEU A 36 11.17 -6.92 -19.59
N TRP A 37 11.27 -5.64 -19.95
CA TRP A 37 12.58 -5.02 -20.17
C TRP A 37 13.45 -5.04 -18.92
N MET A 38 12.90 -4.70 -17.77
CA MET A 38 13.61 -4.74 -16.48
C MET A 38 14.10 -6.17 -16.16
N LEU A 39 13.26 -7.19 -16.41
CA LEU A 39 13.66 -8.59 -16.27
C LEU A 39 14.82 -8.94 -17.20
N VAL A 40 14.71 -8.62 -18.50
CA VAL A 40 15.77 -8.88 -19.48
C VAL A 40 17.06 -8.17 -19.06
N ALA A 41 17.00 -6.88 -18.69
CA ALA A 41 18.16 -6.11 -18.25
C ALA A 41 18.84 -6.73 -17.01
N ALA A 42 18.07 -7.21 -16.03
CA ALA A 42 18.60 -7.81 -14.81
C ALA A 42 19.41 -9.09 -15.06
N PHE A 43 19.04 -9.88 -16.08
CA PHE A 43 19.72 -11.13 -16.45
C PHE A 43 20.71 -10.99 -17.60
N ASN A 44 20.84 -9.80 -18.20
CA ASN A 44 21.72 -9.57 -19.32
C ASN A 44 23.13 -9.13 -18.85
N PRO A 45 24.22 -9.87 -19.18
CA PRO A 45 25.57 -9.49 -18.79
C PRO A 45 26.09 -8.22 -19.51
N GLU A 46 25.55 -7.90 -20.68
CA GLU A 46 25.97 -6.78 -21.52
C GLU A 46 25.16 -5.49 -21.31
N SER A 47 24.34 -5.43 -20.28
CA SER A 47 23.51 -4.25 -19.99
C SER A 47 24.35 -3.00 -19.61
N ILE A 48 25.65 -3.13 -19.57
CA ILE A 48 26.61 -2.08 -19.30
C ILE A 48 26.72 -1.17 -20.54
N GLY A 49 26.15 0.02 -20.46
CA GLY A 49 26.38 1.11 -21.45
C GLY A 49 25.58 1.09 -22.74
N ALA A 50 24.70 0.15 -22.95
CA ALA A 50 24.16 -0.12 -24.28
C ALA A 50 22.80 0.56 -24.63
N GLY A 51 22.24 1.43 -23.79
CA GLY A 51 20.97 2.09 -24.10
C GLY A 51 19.88 1.09 -24.55
N MET A 52 19.27 1.32 -25.73
CA MET A 52 18.26 0.41 -26.30
C MET A 52 18.82 -0.97 -26.72
N ALA A 53 20.12 -1.14 -26.86
CA ALA A 53 20.72 -2.44 -27.16
C ALA A 53 20.63 -3.42 -25.98
N SER A 54 20.42 -2.93 -24.75
CA SER A 54 20.12 -3.78 -23.60
C SER A 54 18.76 -4.48 -23.67
N LEU A 55 17.91 -4.13 -24.64
CA LEU A 55 16.64 -4.81 -24.92
C LEU A 55 16.82 -6.18 -25.60
N VAL A 56 17.99 -6.44 -26.17
CA VAL A 56 18.26 -7.72 -26.81
C VAL A 56 18.68 -8.72 -25.72
N PRO A 57 17.92 -9.81 -25.51
CA PRO A 57 18.30 -10.81 -24.53
C PRO A 57 19.64 -11.42 -24.89
N SER A 58 20.57 -11.51 -23.94
CA SER A 58 21.77 -12.32 -24.12
C SER A 58 21.39 -13.79 -24.23
N TYR A 59 22.08 -14.54 -25.11
CA TYR A 59 21.86 -15.97 -25.21
C TYR A 59 22.26 -16.76 -23.95
N VAL A 60 23.04 -16.14 -23.05
CA VAL A 60 23.44 -16.73 -21.77
C VAL A 60 23.02 -15.81 -20.64
N PRO A 61 21.87 -16.04 -19.98
CA PRO A 61 21.45 -15.25 -18.84
C PRO A 61 22.44 -15.42 -17.68
N THR A 62 22.72 -14.32 -16.96
CA THR A 62 23.65 -14.29 -15.84
C THR A 62 22.97 -13.83 -14.55
N LEU A 63 23.49 -14.29 -13.42
CA LEU A 63 23.16 -13.76 -12.08
C LEU A 63 24.20 -12.74 -11.56
N ALA A 64 25.16 -12.33 -12.42
CA ALA A 64 26.21 -11.40 -12.02
C ALA A 64 25.64 -10.08 -11.50
N ASN A 65 24.64 -9.49 -12.18
CA ASN A 65 23.99 -8.27 -11.77
C ASN A 65 23.31 -8.37 -10.38
N PHE A 66 22.72 -9.52 -10.07
CA PHE A 66 22.13 -9.77 -8.75
C PHE A 66 23.18 -9.90 -7.65
N ARG A 67 24.31 -10.54 -7.96
CA ARG A 67 25.43 -10.66 -7.01
C ARG A 67 26.06 -9.29 -6.73
N GLU A 68 26.26 -8.51 -7.77
CA GLU A 68 26.80 -7.16 -7.65
C GLU A 68 25.86 -6.24 -6.89
N ALA A 69 24.55 -6.23 -7.21
CA ALA A 69 23.55 -5.50 -6.46
C ALA A 69 23.58 -5.90 -4.98
N TRP A 70 23.56 -7.20 -4.69
CA TRP A 70 23.59 -7.72 -3.32
C TRP A 70 24.85 -7.34 -2.55
N ALA A 71 26.01 -7.30 -3.21
CA ALA A 71 27.28 -6.91 -2.59
C ALA A 71 27.43 -5.40 -2.39
N SER A 72 26.71 -4.59 -3.20
CA SER A 72 26.83 -3.13 -3.20
C SER A 72 25.93 -2.43 -2.15
N ALA A 73 24.97 -3.15 -1.55
CA ALA A 73 24.06 -2.60 -0.57
C ALA A 73 23.62 -3.67 0.44
N ASP A 74 23.36 -3.25 1.68
CA ASP A 74 22.88 -4.16 2.75
C ASP A 74 21.36 -4.40 2.62
N PHE A 75 20.94 -5.07 1.53
CA PHE A 75 19.53 -5.40 1.28
C PHE A 75 18.86 -6.17 2.43
N PRO A 76 19.52 -7.15 3.12
CA PRO A 76 18.93 -7.81 4.26
C PRO A 76 18.53 -6.84 5.37
N ARG A 77 19.42 -5.90 5.71
CA ARG A 77 19.15 -4.89 6.74
C ARG A 77 18.06 -3.92 6.33
N TYR A 78 18.10 -3.43 5.09
CA TYR A 78 17.05 -2.57 4.55
C TYR A 78 15.69 -3.28 4.51
N GLY A 79 15.69 -4.58 4.17
CA GLY A 79 14.50 -5.43 4.21
C GLY A 79 13.92 -5.56 5.62
N LEU A 80 14.79 -5.81 6.59
CA LEU A 80 14.41 -5.88 8.01
C LEU A 80 13.82 -4.55 8.50
N ASN A 81 14.46 -3.43 8.17
CA ASN A 81 13.96 -2.10 8.52
C ASN A 81 12.58 -1.84 7.90
N THR A 82 12.39 -2.19 6.61
CA THR A 82 11.09 -2.07 5.95
C THR A 82 10.02 -2.92 6.61
N LEU A 83 10.34 -4.15 6.99
CA LEU A 83 9.43 -5.03 7.72
C LEU A 83 9.06 -4.45 9.09
N ILE A 84 10.05 -3.98 9.87
CA ILE A 84 9.81 -3.35 11.18
C ILE A 84 8.91 -2.13 11.04
N ILE A 85 9.19 -1.24 10.08
CA ILE A 85 8.38 -0.04 9.82
C ILE A 85 6.95 -0.45 9.43
N THR A 86 6.81 -1.30 8.42
CA THR A 86 5.51 -1.64 7.84
C THR A 86 4.63 -2.41 8.83
N LEU A 87 5.18 -3.44 9.48
CA LEU A 87 4.44 -4.23 10.46
C LEU A 87 4.23 -3.49 11.77
N GLY A 88 5.18 -2.64 12.19
CA GLY A 88 5.04 -1.80 13.36
C GLY A 88 3.92 -0.77 13.20
N ILE A 89 3.85 -0.09 12.04
CA ILE A 89 2.74 0.79 11.69
C ILE A 89 1.43 0.02 11.70
N LEU A 90 1.35 -1.11 10.99
CA LEU A 90 0.14 -1.92 10.91
C LEU A 90 -0.36 -2.36 12.29
N ALA A 91 0.53 -2.85 13.15
CA ALA A 91 0.17 -3.32 14.49
C ALA A 91 -0.49 -2.21 15.33
N VAL A 92 0.09 -1.00 15.32
CA VAL A 92 -0.48 0.15 16.02
C VAL A 92 -1.77 0.61 15.34
N GLN A 93 -1.80 0.65 14.01
CA GLN A 93 -3.00 1.03 13.26
C GLN A 93 -4.19 0.11 13.54
N ILE A 94 -3.99 -1.21 13.59
CA ILE A 94 -5.08 -2.16 13.92
C ILE A 94 -5.74 -1.80 15.24
N VAL A 95 -4.95 -1.46 16.26
CA VAL A 95 -5.48 -1.05 17.56
C VAL A 95 -6.19 0.31 17.47
N THR A 96 -5.53 1.31 16.91
CA THR A 96 -6.06 2.69 16.88
C THR A 96 -7.32 2.80 16.02
N ILE A 97 -7.34 2.19 14.81
CA ILE A 97 -8.54 2.22 13.93
C ILE A 97 -9.71 1.42 14.50
N THR A 98 -9.43 0.32 15.22
CA THR A 98 -10.47 -0.48 15.87
C THR A 98 -11.12 0.30 16.99
N LEU A 99 -10.33 0.88 17.89
CA LEU A 99 -10.85 1.66 19.02
C LEU A 99 -11.57 2.92 18.54
N ALA A 100 -10.96 3.69 17.63
CA ALA A 100 -11.57 4.89 17.07
C ALA A 100 -12.81 4.55 16.22
N GLY A 101 -12.75 3.50 15.40
CA GLY A 101 -13.88 3.02 14.61
C GLY A 101 -15.07 2.62 15.49
N TYR A 102 -14.84 1.91 16.61
CA TYR A 102 -15.86 1.56 17.58
C TYR A 102 -16.42 2.82 18.28
N ALA A 103 -15.56 3.71 18.75
CA ALA A 103 -16.01 4.94 19.40
C ALA A 103 -16.92 5.78 18.50
N PHE A 104 -16.52 5.99 17.23
CA PHE A 104 -17.33 6.74 16.28
C PHE A 104 -18.55 5.99 15.74
N ALA A 105 -18.61 4.65 15.84
CA ALA A 105 -19.75 3.86 15.40
C ALA A 105 -20.82 3.72 16.50
N ARG A 106 -20.41 3.45 17.74
CA ARG A 106 -21.27 2.93 18.82
C ARG A 106 -21.40 3.85 20.03
N LEU A 107 -20.33 4.56 20.40
CA LEU A 107 -20.40 5.43 21.56
C LEU A 107 -21.11 6.75 21.24
N GLU A 108 -21.86 7.25 22.19
CA GLU A 108 -22.50 8.55 22.14
C GLU A 108 -21.73 9.51 23.04
N PHE A 109 -21.16 10.55 22.44
CA PHE A 109 -20.45 11.60 23.13
C PHE A 109 -20.67 12.95 22.45
N PRO A 110 -20.61 14.08 23.20
CA PRO A 110 -20.79 15.41 22.63
C PRO A 110 -19.68 15.70 21.61
N GLY A 111 -20.06 16.23 20.46
CA GLY A 111 -19.11 16.57 19.41
C GLY A 111 -18.65 15.41 18.51
N ARG A 112 -19.17 14.17 18.72
CA ARG A 112 -18.78 12.98 17.91
C ARG A 112 -18.74 13.25 16.41
N THR A 113 -19.78 13.87 15.90
CA THR A 113 -19.92 14.14 14.46
C THR A 113 -18.88 15.14 13.99
N LEU A 114 -18.65 16.22 14.74
CA LEU A 114 -17.63 17.21 14.44
C LEU A 114 -16.22 16.60 14.46
N CYS A 115 -15.88 15.88 15.53
CA CYS A 115 -14.60 15.19 15.65
C CYS A 115 -14.37 14.22 14.49
N PHE A 116 -15.40 13.47 14.08
CA PHE A 116 -15.29 12.55 12.96
C PHE A 116 -15.04 13.28 11.64
N TYR A 117 -15.72 14.40 11.37
CA TYR A 117 -15.45 15.19 10.15
C TYR A 117 -14.07 15.85 10.18
N LEU A 118 -13.62 16.37 11.32
CA LEU A 118 -12.26 16.90 11.46
C LEU A 118 -11.21 15.80 11.23
N PHE A 119 -11.46 14.59 11.69
CA PHE A 119 -10.59 13.45 11.44
C PHE A 119 -10.55 13.08 9.96
N LEU A 120 -11.70 13.12 9.26
CA LEU A 120 -11.77 12.88 7.82
C LEU A 120 -11.09 13.99 7.00
N LEU A 121 -10.95 15.19 7.52
CA LEU A 121 -10.24 16.29 6.84
C LEU A 121 -8.81 15.89 6.50
N GLN A 122 -8.18 15.01 7.30
CA GLN A 122 -6.86 14.46 7.00
C GLN A 122 -6.80 13.79 5.61
N LEU A 123 -7.90 13.15 5.14
CA LEU A 123 -7.94 12.49 3.82
C LEU A 123 -7.90 13.49 2.65
N MET A 124 -8.21 14.76 2.91
CA MET A 124 -8.16 15.82 1.90
C MET A 124 -6.79 16.47 1.81
N LEU A 125 -5.92 16.24 2.79
CA LEU A 125 -4.58 16.80 2.81
C LEU A 125 -3.62 15.88 2.06
N ALA A 126 -2.92 16.42 1.08
CA ALA A 126 -1.87 15.67 0.41
C ALA A 126 -0.72 15.39 1.41
N PRO A 127 -0.25 14.13 1.55
CA PRO A 127 0.81 13.78 2.50
C PRO A 127 2.07 14.64 2.40
N VAL A 128 2.41 15.08 1.19
CA VAL A 128 3.59 15.92 0.91
C VAL A 128 3.53 17.26 1.66
N VAL A 129 2.35 17.85 1.84
CA VAL A 129 2.18 19.13 2.57
C VAL A 129 2.53 18.98 4.05
N LEU A 130 2.33 17.78 4.60
CA LEU A 130 2.57 17.49 6.02
C LEU A 130 4.04 17.11 6.31
N ILE A 131 4.89 16.96 5.31
CA ILE A 131 6.29 16.55 5.51
C ILE A 131 7.03 17.52 6.43
N VAL A 132 7.00 18.83 6.13
CA VAL A 132 7.74 19.83 6.91
C VAL A 132 7.22 19.94 8.36
N PRO A 133 5.91 20.09 8.62
CA PRO A 133 5.39 20.11 9.99
C PRO A 133 5.69 18.82 10.76
N ASN A 134 5.54 17.65 10.12
CA ASN A 134 5.84 16.37 10.75
C ASN A 134 7.33 16.26 11.07
N LEU A 135 8.23 16.65 10.14
CA LEU A 135 9.67 16.61 10.38
C LEU A 135 10.08 17.49 11.57
N THR A 136 9.52 18.70 11.66
CA THR A 136 9.73 19.59 12.80
C THR A 136 9.27 18.94 14.11
N THR A 137 8.09 18.35 14.12
CA THR A 137 7.54 17.67 15.29
C THR A 137 8.39 16.46 15.71
N ILE A 138 8.79 15.62 14.76
CA ILE A 138 9.64 14.45 15.01
C ILE A 138 11.02 14.87 15.55
N ALA A 139 11.60 15.95 15.01
CA ALA A 139 12.86 16.48 15.48
C ALA A 139 12.75 17.03 16.93
N GLN A 140 11.67 17.77 17.24
CA GLN A 140 11.42 18.27 18.60
C GLN A 140 11.20 17.14 19.62
N LEU A 141 10.61 16.02 19.19
CA LEU A 141 10.43 14.83 20.03
C LEU A 141 11.72 14.00 20.19
N GLY A 142 12.81 14.37 19.53
CA GLY A 142 14.07 13.62 19.55
C GLY A 142 14.01 12.28 18.81
N LEU A 143 13.03 12.13 17.88
CA LEU A 143 12.82 10.91 17.10
C LEU A 143 13.41 10.98 15.69
N TYR A 144 14.14 12.06 15.36
CA TYR A 144 14.87 12.16 14.10
C TYR A 144 15.91 11.05 13.99
N ASP A 145 16.16 10.55 12.79
CA ASP A 145 17.05 9.44 12.49
C ASP A 145 16.73 8.15 13.28
N SER A 146 15.43 7.83 13.37
CA SER A 146 14.97 6.61 14.03
C SER A 146 13.80 5.95 13.26
N LEU A 147 13.67 4.62 13.38
CA LEU A 147 12.55 3.89 12.79
C LEU A 147 11.21 4.33 13.40
N VAL A 148 11.19 4.69 14.69
CA VAL A 148 9.98 5.19 15.37
C VAL A 148 9.58 6.54 14.77
N GLY A 149 10.53 7.42 14.46
CA GLY A 149 10.26 8.69 13.79
C GLY A 149 9.63 8.52 12.41
N VAL A 150 10.00 7.45 11.69
CA VAL A 150 9.34 7.10 10.42
C VAL A 150 7.92 6.60 10.66
N MET A 151 7.68 5.79 11.69
CA MET A 151 6.39 5.16 11.95
C MET A 151 5.36 6.10 12.57
N ALA A 152 5.78 6.99 13.47
CA ALA A 152 4.90 7.75 14.35
C ALA A 152 3.78 8.55 13.65
N PRO A 153 4.00 9.28 12.54
CA PRO A 153 2.94 10.00 11.83
C PRO A 153 1.83 9.11 11.27
N TYR A 154 2.11 7.83 11.10
CA TYR A 154 1.18 6.86 10.52
C TYR A 154 0.41 6.02 11.54
N PHE A 155 0.66 6.18 12.85
CA PHE A 155 -0.03 5.42 13.90
C PHE A 155 -1.54 5.66 13.96
N ALA A 156 -2.02 6.80 13.46
CA ALA A 156 -3.43 7.08 13.26
C ALA A 156 -3.75 7.09 11.76
N SER A 157 -4.83 6.42 11.37
CA SER A 157 -5.29 6.38 9.98
C SER A 157 -6.74 6.81 9.88
N ALA A 158 -6.99 7.94 9.19
CA ALA A 158 -8.35 8.42 8.93
C ALA A 158 -9.10 7.45 8.01
N PHE A 159 -8.45 6.92 6.99
CA PHE A 159 -9.04 5.92 6.10
C PHE A 159 -9.42 4.63 6.85
N GLY A 160 -8.50 4.11 7.67
CA GLY A 160 -8.76 2.91 8.47
C GLY A 160 -9.89 3.11 9.47
N THR A 161 -9.90 4.25 10.17
CA THR A 161 -10.98 4.61 11.11
C THR A 161 -12.33 4.74 10.42
N PHE A 162 -12.37 5.39 9.25
CA PHE A 162 -13.59 5.47 8.44
C PHE A 162 -14.09 4.09 8.04
N LEU A 163 -13.21 3.25 7.51
CA LEU A 163 -13.57 1.90 7.06
C LEU A 163 -14.10 1.04 8.21
N MET A 164 -13.40 1.02 9.35
CA MET A 164 -13.83 0.27 10.53
C MET A 164 -15.14 0.81 11.12
N ARG A 165 -15.31 2.13 11.14
CA ARG A 165 -16.59 2.72 11.56
C ARG A 165 -17.75 2.26 10.68
N GLN A 166 -17.58 2.22 9.35
CA GLN A 166 -18.64 1.74 8.45
C GLN A 166 -18.92 0.25 8.66
N ALA A 167 -17.88 -0.57 8.78
CA ALA A 167 -18.03 -1.98 9.09
C ALA A 167 -18.78 -2.22 10.41
N PHE A 168 -18.40 -1.51 11.46
CA PHE A 168 -19.05 -1.65 12.77
C PHE A 168 -20.50 -1.14 12.77
N ARG A 169 -20.80 -0.09 12.01
CA ARG A 169 -22.20 0.41 11.88
C ARG A 169 -23.11 -0.56 11.15
N ALA A 170 -22.59 -1.39 10.26
CA ALA A 170 -23.35 -2.40 9.56
C ALA A 170 -23.74 -3.62 10.42
N ILE A 171 -23.10 -3.79 11.58
CA ILE A 171 -23.43 -4.88 12.51
C ILE A 171 -24.73 -4.54 13.24
N PRO A 172 -25.71 -5.49 13.34
CA PRO A 172 -26.94 -5.28 14.09
C PRO A 172 -26.70 -4.94 15.56
N ARG A 173 -27.52 -4.00 16.11
CA ARG A 173 -27.38 -3.58 17.51
C ARG A 173 -27.79 -4.67 18.48
N GLU A 174 -28.69 -5.54 18.08
CA GLU A 174 -29.21 -6.65 18.89
C GLU A 174 -28.10 -7.58 19.39
N LEU A 175 -27.01 -7.72 18.63
CA LEU A 175 -25.84 -8.49 19.08
C LEU A 175 -25.07 -7.80 20.21
N GLU A 176 -25.00 -6.47 20.16
CA GLU A 176 -24.37 -5.69 21.22
C GLU A 176 -25.25 -5.66 22.47
N ASP A 177 -26.57 -5.50 22.30
CA ASP A 177 -27.53 -5.46 23.41
C ASP A 177 -27.57 -6.80 24.15
N ALA A 178 -27.54 -7.93 23.43
CA ALA A 178 -27.43 -9.26 24.04
C ALA A 178 -26.13 -9.40 24.87
N ALA A 179 -25.00 -8.97 24.31
CA ALA A 179 -23.73 -9.01 25.03
C ALA A 179 -23.69 -8.07 26.26
N LEU A 180 -24.42 -6.97 26.22
CA LEU A 180 -24.59 -6.07 27.38
C LEU A 180 -25.39 -6.74 28.49
N ILE A 181 -26.46 -7.46 28.15
CA ILE A 181 -27.25 -8.26 29.10
C ILE A 181 -26.39 -9.33 29.76
N ASP A 182 -25.49 -9.97 28.97
CA ASP A 182 -24.54 -10.97 29.46
C ASP A 182 -23.37 -10.36 30.27
N GLY A 183 -23.34 -9.03 30.45
CA GLY A 183 -22.31 -8.33 31.23
C GLY A 183 -20.98 -8.15 30.52
N ALA A 184 -20.92 -8.28 29.19
CA ALA A 184 -19.68 -8.15 28.43
C ALA A 184 -19.13 -6.73 28.48
N SER A 185 -17.84 -6.60 28.82
CA SER A 185 -17.11 -5.33 28.79
C SER A 185 -16.94 -4.81 27.35
N VAL A 186 -16.58 -3.53 27.19
CA VAL A 186 -16.32 -2.91 25.88
C VAL A 186 -15.27 -3.68 25.09
N PHE A 187 -14.17 -4.08 25.73
CA PHE A 187 -13.10 -4.82 25.07
C PHE A 187 -13.53 -6.24 24.64
N GLN A 188 -14.37 -6.89 25.43
CA GLN A 188 -14.96 -8.19 25.07
C GLN A 188 -15.89 -8.04 23.86
N ARG A 189 -16.74 -7.03 23.82
CA ARG A 189 -17.60 -6.77 22.66
C ARG A 189 -16.79 -6.48 21.42
N ILE A 190 -15.75 -5.65 21.51
CA ILE A 190 -14.85 -5.38 20.38
C ILE A 190 -14.17 -6.67 19.91
N GLY A 191 -13.58 -7.45 20.82
CA GLY A 191 -12.80 -8.64 20.49
C GLY A 191 -13.62 -9.82 19.99
N PHE A 192 -14.80 -10.08 20.57
CA PHE A 192 -15.58 -11.28 20.28
C PHE A 192 -16.74 -11.05 19.31
N ILE A 193 -17.19 -9.79 19.11
CA ILE A 193 -18.31 -9.49 18.21
C ILE A 193 -17.83 -8.66 17.04
N TYR A 194 -17.29 -7.45 17.30
CA TYR A 194 -17.02 -6.48 16.26
C TYR A 194 -15.85 -6.86 15.36
N LEU A 195 -14.72 -7.28 15.92
CA LEU A 195 -13.53 -7.65 15.13
C LEU A 195 -13.77 -8.89 14.24
N PRO A 196 -14.36 -9.98 14.74
CA PRO A 196 -14.65 -11.16 13.89
C PRO A 196 -15.59 -10.83 12.72
N LEU A 197 -16.64 -10.04 12.96
CA LEU A 197 -17.60 -9.65 11.93
C LEU A 197 -17.05 -8.63 10.94
N ALA A 198 -16.13 -7.74 11.38
CA ALA A 198 -15.46 -6.77 10.53
C ALA A 198 -14.14 -7.28 9.94
N LYS A 199 -13.78 -8.55 10.13
CA LYS A 199 -12.53 -9.15 9.63
C LYS A 199 -12.26 -8.87 8.15
N PRO A 200 -13.25 -8.94 7.22
CA PRO A 200 -13.00 -8.61 5.81
C PRO A 200 -12.49 -7.17 5.62
N SER A 201 -13.11 -6.20 6.31
CA SER A 201 -12.71 -4.79 6.25
C SER A 201 -11.32 -4.57 6.86
N LEU A 202 -11.01 -5.25 7.96
CA LEU A 202 -9.71 -5.18 8.60
C LEU A 202 -8.61 -5.75 7.70
N VAL A 203 -8.86 -6.88 7.03
CA VAL A 203 -7.93 -7.48 6.06
C VAL A 203 -7.72 -6.55 4.86
N ALA A 204 -8.80 -5.98 4.31
CA ALA A 204 -8.70 -5.02 3.21
C ALA A 204 -7.85 -3.81 3.59
N PHE A 205 -8.08 -3.22 4.77
CA PHE A 205 -7.26 -2.14 5.29
C PHE A 205 -5.79 -2.55 5.46
N SER A 206 -5.53 -3.72 6.05
CA SER A 206 -4.18 -4.22 6.29
C SER A 206 -3.37 -4.34 4.99
N ILE A 207 -3.99 -4.83 3.92
CA ILE A 207 -3.35 -4.94 2.60
C ILE A 207 -3.00 -3.55 2.05
N VAL A 208 -3.92 -2.60 2.13
CA VAL A 208 -3.69 -1.22 1.68
C VAL A 208 -2.57 -0.58 2.50
N SER A 209 -2.60 -0.71 3.82
CA SER A 209 -1.58 -0.17 4.73
C SER A 209 -0.20 -0.75 4.45
N VAL A 210 -0.09 -2.08 4.38
CA VAL A 210 1.19 -2.76 4.08
C VAL A 210 1.75 -2.29 2.73
N THR A 211 0.91 -2.26 1.69
CA THR A 211 1.35 -1.84 0.36
C THR A 211 1.81 -0.38 0.34
N ALA A 212 1.09 0.52 1.01
CA ALA A 212 1.43 1.94 1.07
C ALA A 212 2.77 2.16 1.79
N HIS A 213 2.94 1.57 2.99
CA HIS A 213 4.14 1.79 3.80
C HIS A 213 5.36 1.00 3.33
N TRP A 214 5.17 -0.12 2.62
CA TRP A 214 6.26 -0.84 1.96
C TRP A 214 6.90 0.01 0.85
N ASN A 215 6.08 0.72 0.10
CA ASN A 215 6.52 1.53 -1.04
C ASN A 215 6.86 2.99 -0.65
N GLU A 216 6.67 3.35 0.63
CA GLU A 216 6.94 4.72 1.08
C GLU A 216 8.43 5.05 0.93
N PHE A 217 8.69 6.19 0.28
CA PHE A 217 10.05 6.62 -0.03
C PHE A 217 10.37 7.99 0.54
N LEU A 218 9.49 8.94 0.30
CA LEU A 218 9.81 10.36 0.52
C LEU A 218 9.95 10.69 2.00
N TRP A 219 9.02 10.20 2.82
CA TRP A 219 9.06 10.44 4.27
C TRP A 219 10.28 9.79 4.95
N PRO A 220 10.57 8.50 4.76
CA PRO A 220 11.78 7.89 5.29
C PRO A 220 13.07 8.56 4.81
N LEU A 221 13.12 9.02 3.54
CA LEU A 221 14.27 9.76 3.00
C LEU A 221 14.53 11.05 3.76
N MET A 222 13.48 11.73 4.26
CA MET A 222 13.60 12.98 5.01
C MET A 222 13.95 12.76 6.49
N VAL A 223 13.53 11.62 7.07
CA VAL A 223 13.72 11.32 8.51
C VAL A 223 15.02 10.58 8.79
N ILE A 224 15.42 9.66 7.90
CA ILE A 224 16.57 8.77 8.12
C ILE A 224 17.83 9.34 7.46
N ASN A 225 18.85 9.56 8.28
CA ASN A 225 20.19 9.97 7.85
C ASN A 225 21.17 8.78 7.86
N SER A 226 21.14 7.97 8.92
CA SER A 226 22.04 6.83 9.14
C SER A 226 21.83 5.73 8.09
N PRO A 227 22.87 5.26 7.39
CA PRO A 227 22.76 4.19 6.39
C PRO A 227 22.11 2.93 6.93
N ASP A 228 22.39 2.58 8.18
CA ASP A 228 21.93 1.37 8.85
C ASP A 228 20.41 1.33 9.10
N LEU A 229 19.74 2.47 9.13
CA LEU A 229 18.30 2.59 9.39
C LEU A 229 17.47 2.74 8.12
N ARG A 230 18.10 2.77 6.95
CA ARG A 230 17.39 2.97 5.67
C ARG A 230 16.46 1.81 5.38
N PRO A 231 15.20 2.08 4.97
CA PRO A 231 14.34 1.07 4.39
C PRO A 231 14.74 0.76 2.93
N LEU A 232 14.18 -0.30 2.35
CA LEU A 232 14.51 -0.80 1.01
C LEU A 232 14.41 0.28 -0.08
N THR A 233 13.38 1.11 -0.04
CA THR A 233 13.15 2.17 -1.04
C THR A 233 14.24 3.24 -1.00
N VAL A 234 14.63 3.69 0.19
CA VAL A 234 15.71 4.67 0.39
C VAL A 234 17.07 4.05 0.10
N GLY A 235 17.29 2.80 0.53
CA GLY A 235 18.50 2.04 0.24
C GLY A 235 18.72 1.85 -1.26
N LEU A 236 17.68 1.50 -2.01
CA LEU A 236 17.72 1.37 -3.46
C LEU A 236 18.06 2.71 -4.13
N ALA A 237 17.45 3.82 -3.71
CA ALA A 237 17.74 5.14 -4.26
C ALA A 237 19.19 5.59 -3.97
N SER A 238 19.74 5.23 -2.81
CA SER A 238 21.14 5.51 -2.50
C SER A 238 22.10 4.65 -3.33
N PHE A 239 21.76 3.39 -3.54
CA PHE A 239 22.48 2.47 -4.41
C PHE A 239 22.51 2.97 -5.87
N THR A 240 21.38 3.44 -6.42
CA THR A 240 21.32 3.95 -7.79
C THR A 240 22.15 5.22 -7.98
N ARG A 241 22.28 6.08 -6.96
CA ARG A 241 23.15 7.26 -6.99
C ARG A 241 24.64 6.90 -6.93
N GLY A 242 25.00 5.88 -6.17
CA GLY A 242 26.38 5.38 -6.07
C GLY A 242 26.86 4.65 -7.33
N ALA A 243 25.92 4.09 -8.08
CA ALA A 243 26.17 3.47 -9.38
C ALA A 243 26.32 4.51 -10.51
N GLU A 244 26.89 5.69 -10.22
CA GLU A 244 27.10 6.83 -11.15
C GLU A 244 28.11 6.55 -12.28
N GLY A 245 27.93 5.51 -12.97
CA GLY A 245 28.38 5.40 -14.35
C GLY A 245 27.17 5.00 -15.16
N ALA A 246 26.88 5.66 -16.23
CA ALA A 246 25.74 5.45 -17.16
C ALA A 246 25.55 3.99 -17.67
N GLN A 247 25.99 3.00 -16.94
CA GLN A 247 26.32 1.67 -17.43
C GLN A 247 25.80 0.51 -16.59
N ALA A 248 25.24 0.75 -15.40
CA ALA A 248 24.83 -0.34 -14.51
C ALA A 248 23.30 -0.60 -14.50
N TRP A 249 22.62 -0.42 -15.64
CA TRP A 249 21.18 -0.65 -15.75
C TRP A 249 20.77 -2.06 -15.35
N GLY A 250 21.60 -3.07 -15.65
CA GLY A 250 21.35 -4.44 -15.24
C GLY A 250 21.41 -4.62 -13.72
N VAL A 251 22.37 -3.98 -13.08
CA VAL A 251 22.53 -4.01 -11.61
C VAL A 251 21.39 -3.25 -10.92
N ILE A 252 20.98 -2.10 -11.46
CA ILE A 252 19.83 -1.32 -10.98
C ILE A 252 18.54 -2.13 -11.13
N ALA A 253 18.34 -2.77 -12.29
CA ALA A 253 17.19 -3.63 -12.56
C ALA A 253 17.15 -4.83 -11.59
N ALA A 254 18.29 -5.48 -11.36
CA ALA A 254 18.43 -6.58 -10.40
C ALA A 254 18.11 -6.11 -8.95
N GLY A 255 18.64 -4.97 -8.52
CA GLY A 255 18.35 -4.37 -7.23
C GLY A 255 16.85 -4.04 -7.08
N THR A 256 16.23 -3.47 -8.11
CA THR A 256 14.80 -3.18 -8.12
C THR A 256 13.94 -4.44 -8.00
N LEU A 257 14.32 -5.53 -8.68
CA LEU A 257 13.66 -6.82 -8.56
C LEU A 257 13.81 -7.40 -7.14
N LEU A 258 14.99 -7.31 -6.53
CA LEU A 258 15.22 -7.75 -5.15
C LEU A 258 14.34 -7.00 -4.16
N VAL A 259 14.19 -5.68 -4.32
CA VAL A 259 13.34 -4.83 -3.45
C VAL A 259 11.85 -5.13 -3.65
N SER A 260 11.43 -5.39 -4.89
CA SER A 260 10.02 -5.64 -5.24
C SER A 260 9.58 -7.07 -4.95
N ALA A 261 10.50 -8.04 -5.00
CA ALA A 261 10.19 -9.46 -4.88
C ALA A 261 9.39 -9.84 -3.63
N PRO A 262 9.72 -9.37 -2.40
CA PRO A 262 8.96 -9.72 -1.21
C PRO A 262 7.49 -9.29 -1.29
N LEU A 263 7.24 -8.09 -1.81
CA LEU A 263 5.88 -7.57 -1.96
C LEU A 263 5.10 -8.32 -3.05
N LEU A 264 5.74 -8.63 -4.17
CA LEU A 264 5.13 -9.42 -5.25
C LEU A 264 4.78 -10.85 -4.78
N ILE A 265 5.67 -11.48 -4.01
CA ILE A 265 5.43 -12.80 -3.41
C ILE A 265 4.26 -12.72 -2.42
N ALA A 266 4.28 -11.73 -1.51
CA ALA A 266 3.19 -11.52 -0.56
C ALA A 266 1.85 -11.30 -1.29
N PHE A 267 1.84 -10.49 -2.34
CA PHE A 267 0.63 -10.27 -3.17
C PHE A 267 0.16 -11.56 -3.85
N ALA A 268 1.06 -12.32 -4.46
CA ALA A 268 0.73 -13.58 -5.13
C ALA A 268 0.11 -14.60 -4.15
N LEU A 269 0.57 -14.63 -2.90
CA LEU A 269 0.03 -15.49 -1.86
C LEU A 269 -1.32 -14.99 -1.31
N LEU A 270 -1.49 -13.68 -1.20
CA LEU A 270 -2.66 -13.05 -0.56
C LEU A 270 -3.73 -12.60 -1.56
N GLN A 271 -3.50 -12.67 -2.88
CA GLN A 271 -4.43 -12.16 -3.91
C GLN A 271 -5.85 -12.73 -3.80
N ARG A 272 -6.00 -14.01 -3.39
CA ARG A 272 -7.33 -14.62 -3.20
C ARG A 272 -8.09 -14.00 -2.02
N ALA A 273 -7.39 -13.71 -0.92
CA ALA A 273 -7.98 -13.03 0.23
C ALA A 273 -8.34 -11.58 -0.12
N PHE A 274 -7.53 -10.94 -0.97
CA PHE A 274 -7.77 -9.58 -1.51
C PHE A 274 -9.08 -9.55 -2.31
N VAL A 275 -9.21 -10.38 -3.34
CA VAL A 275 -10.41 -10.43 -4.20
C VAL A 275 -11.66 -10.72 -3.38
N ASN A 276 -11.61 -11.72 -2.48
CA ASN A 276 -12.76 -12.11 -1.66
C ASN A 276 -13.21 -11.00 -0.69
N SER A 277 -12.28 -10.21 -0.14
CA SER A 277 -12.64 -9.11 0.77
C SER A 277 -13.34 -7.95 0.07
N PHE A 278 -13.00 -7.67 -1.19
CA PHE A 278 -13.67 -6.61 -1.99
C PHE A 278 -15.01 -7.09 -2.54
N VAL A 279 -15.12 -8.34 -2.98
CA VAL A 279 -16.38 -8.90 -3.52
C VAL A 279 -17.44 -9.00 -2.42
N SER A 280 -17.07 -9.39 -1.20
CA SER A 280 -18.01 -9.48 -0.08
C SER A 280 -18.49 -8.12 0.44
N SER A 281 -17.76 -7.04 0.20
CA SER A 281 -18.17 -5.67 0.57
C SER A 281 -19.00 -4.96 -0.51
N GLY A 282 -19.06 -5.50 -1.74
CA GLY A 282 -19.71 -4.88 -2.90
C GLY A 282 -21.03 -5.52 -3.34
N ILE A 283 -21.47 -6.62 -2.73
CA ILE A 283 -22.73 -7.29 -3.08
C ILE A 283 -23.71 -7.17 -1.92
N LYS A 284 -24.46 -6.10 -1.93
CA LYS A 284 -25.84 -6.04 -1.40
C LYS A 284 -26.65 -5.06 -2.21
#